data_898074c26f92b1c6fac1cc366413e4ca
#
_entry.id   898074c26f92b1c6fac1cc366413e4ca
#
_cell.length_a   1.000
_cell.length_b   1.000
_cell.length_c   1.000
_cell.angle_alpha   90.00
_cell.angle_beta   90.00
_cell.angle_gamma   90.00
#
_symmetry.space_group_name_H-M   'P 1'
#
loop_
_entity.id
_entity.type
_entity.pdbx_description
1 polymer ?
#
loop_
_entity_poly.entity_id
_entity_poly.type
_entity_poly.pdbx_seq_one_letter_code
_entity_poly.pdbx_strand_id
1 'polypeptide(L)'
;MSDGATLPPLAHSASANTLVGAAYVNLRRDIIQGVHPPGSRLRVEHLKDDYGVGAGTLREALALLVSDALVIAQGQRGFHVTPISLEDFRDITENRVLLETQALRQSIALGDDDWESAVLAAFHRLSKAEQRLAADPDTRFEEWEQRNR
;
A
#
# COMPACT_ATOMS: atom_id res chain seq x y z
N MET A 1 -28.95 -1.10 19.66
CA MET A 1 -27.77 -1.96 19.85
C MET A 1 -27.38 -2.41 18.45
N SER A 2 -26.53 -1.65 17.78
CA SER A 2 -26.02 -2.00 16.44
C SER A 2 -24.56 -2.38 16.63
N ASP A 3 -24.29 -3.66 16.46
CA ASP A 3 -22.95 -4.24 16.46
C ASP A 3 -22.20 -3.72 15.24
N GLY A 4 -21.25 -2.83 15.47
CA GLY A 4 -20.34 -2.33 14.42
C GLY A 4 -19.43 -3.45 13.97
N ALA A 5 -19.73 -4.04 12.84
CA ALA A 5 -18.84 -5.00 12.18
C ALA A 5 -17.54 -4.27 11.80
N THR A 6 -16.53 -4.35 12.65
CA THR A 6 -15.17 -3.96 12.33
C THR A 6 -14.63 -4.94 11.29
N LEU A 7 -14.49 -4.48 10.05
CA LEU A 7 -13.80 -5.23 9.01
C LEU A 7 -12.36 -5.50 9.47
N PRO A 8 -11.85 -6.74 9.35
CA PRO A 8 -10.48 -7.04 9.69
C PRO A 8 -9.52 -6.26 8.77
N PRO A 9 -8.38 -5.79 9.30
CA PRO A 9 -7.38 -5.11 8.48
C PRO A 9 -6.84 -6.06 7.41
N LEU A 10 -6.93 -5.67 6.15
CA LEU A 10 -6.45 -6.40 4.97
C LEU A 10 -4.92 -6.42 4.83
N ALA A 11 -4.18 -6.08 5.86
CA ALA A 11 -2.73 -6.19 5.88
C ALA A 11 -2.34 -7.32 6.85
N HIS A 12 -1.65 -8.34 6.33
CA HIS A 12 -0.90 -9.26 7.17
C HIS A 12 0.15 -8.42 7.91
N SER A 13 -0.10 -8.10 9.19
CA SER A 13 0.89 -7.48 10.05
C SER A 13 1.97 -8.52 10.38
N ALA A 14 2.87 -8.76 9.41
CA ALA A 14 4.15 -9.36 9.74
C ALA A 14 4.75 -8.43 10.80
N SER A 15 4.97 -8.95 12.01
CA SER A 15 5.54 -8.15 13.11
C SER A 15 6.81 -7.48 12.59
N ALA A 16 6.82 -6.16 12.46
CA ALA A 16 7.95 -5.38 11.95
C ALA A 16 9.25 -5.60 12.77
N ASN A 17 9.13 -6.23 13.93
CA ASN A 17 10.23 -6.57 14.82
C ASN A 17 10.98 -7.86 14.43
N THR A 18 10.60 -8.55 13.35
CA THR A 18 11.34 -9.73 12.85
C THR A 18 12.14 -9.35 11.61
N LEU A 19 13.23 -10.10 11.33
CA LEU A 19 14.01 -9.91 10.09
C LEU A 19 13.13 -10.08 8.84
N VAL A 20 12.17 -11.00 8.89
CA VAL A 20 11.19 -11.20 7.80
C VAL A 20 10.29 -9.99 7.65
N GLY A 21 9.76 -9.47 8.77
CA GLY A 21 8.91 -8.29 8.75
C GLY A 21 9.63 -7.05 8.23
N ALA A 22 10.88 -6.82 8.66
CA ALA A 22 11.70 -5.72 8.17
C ALA A 22 11.99 -5.84 6.66
N ALA A 23 12.36 -7.03 6.19
CA ALA A 23 12.58 -7.30 4.77
C ALA A 23 11.30 -7.09 3.94
N TYR A 24 10.14 -7.56 4.43
CA TYR A 24 8.85 -7.35 3.81
C TYR A 24 8.51 -5.86 3.67
N VAL A 25 8.64 -5.07 4.75
CA VAL A 25 8.32 -3.64 4.74
C VAL A 25 9.21 -2.88 3.75
N ASN A 26 10.51 -3.15 3.75
CA ASN A 26 11.46 -2.50 2.86
C ASN A 26 11.20 -2.87 1.40
N LEU A 27 11.05 -4.15 1.07
CA LEU A 27 10.72 -4.62 -0.28
C LEU A 27 9.39 -4.04 -0.78
N ARG A 28 8.37 -4.04 0.09
CA ARG A 28 7.07 -3.46 -0.24
C ARG A 28 7.18 -1.98 -0.61
N ARG A 29 7.89 -1.21 0.21
CA ARG A 29 8.16 0.20 -0.05
C ARG A 29 8.88 0.39 -1.39
N ASP A 30 9.94 -0.35 -1.64
CA ASP A 30 10.78 -0.21 -2.83
C ASP A 30 10.03 -0.62 -4.11
N ILE A 31 9.11 -1.60 -4.04
CA ILE A 31 8.20 -1.94 -5.13
C ILE A 31 7.21 -0.80 -5.40
N ILE A 32 6.57 -0.26 -4.36
CA ILE A 32 5.59 0.83 -4.50
C ILE A 32 6.26 2.10 -5.03
N GLN A 33 7.48 2.39 -4.62
CA GLN A 33 8.25 3.53 -5.09
C GLN A 33 8.88 3.33 -6.50
N GLY A 34 8.74 2.13 -7.08
CA GLY A 34 9.25 1.83 -8.43
C GLY A 34 10.75 1.52 -8.49
N VAL A 35 11.44 1.35 -7.37
CA VAL A 35 12.83 0.86 -7.32
C VAL A 35 12.94 -0.50 -8.01
N HIS A 36 11.92 -1.34 -7.79
CA HIS A 36 11.70 -2.58 -8.54
C HIS A 36 10.50 -2.38 -9.49
N PRO A 37 10.74 -2.15 -10.79
CA PRO A 37 9.67 -1.85 -11.74
C PRO A 37 8.67 -3.00 -11.92
N PRO A 38 7.41 -2.73 -12.30
CA PRO A 38 6.43 -3.76 -12.63
C PRO A 38 6.96 -4.75 -13.66
N GLY A 39 6.73 -6.05 -13.42
CA GLY A 39 7.22 -7.15 -14.26
C GLY A 39 8.71 -7.49 -14.07
N SER A 40 9.48 -6.71 -13.32
CA SER A 40 10.90 -6.99 -13.10
C SER A 40 11.11 -8.25 -12.26
N ARG A 41 12.22 -8.95 -12.53
CA ARG A 41 12.59 -10.17 -11.80
C ARG A 41 13.28 -9.84 -10.48
N LEU A 42 12.78 -10.41 -9.40
CA LEU A 42 13.33 -10.30 -8.06
C LEU A 42 14.26 -11.50 -7.79
N ARG A 43 15.57 -11.29 -7.96
CA ARG A 43 16.58 -12.34 -7.77
C ARG A 43 17.00 -12.41 -6.32
N VAL A 44 16.61 -13.48 -5.62
CA VAL A 44 16.94 -13.70 -4.20
C VAL A 44 18.43 -13.55 -3.89
N GLU A 45 19.29 -14.05 -4.80
CA GLU A 45 20.75 -13.99 -4.60
C GLU A 45 21.33 -12.58 -4.62
N HIS A 46 20.71 -11.63 -5.33
CA HIS A 46 21.12 -10.24 -5.32
C HIS A 46 20.47 -9.50 -4.14
N LEU A 47 19.15 -9.64 -3.99
CA LEU A 47 18.38 -8.93 -2.97
C LEU A 47 18.81 -9.27 -1.54
N LYS A 48 19.32 -10.48 -1.27
CA LYS A 48 19.84 -10.82 0.07
C LYS A 48 21.00 -9.90 0.50
N ASP A 49 21.84 -9.50 -0.45
CA ASP A 49 22.96 -8.62 -0.20
C ASP A 49 22.48 -7.16 -0.07
N ASP A 50 21.54 -6.73 -0.93
CA ASP A 50 20.96 -5.39 -0.90
C ASP A 50 20.18 -5.10 0.40
N TYR A 51 19.45 -6.11 0.90
CA TYR A 51 18.65 -5.97 2.13
C TYR A 51 19.33 -6.52 3.39
N GLY A 52 20.53 -7.05 3.28
CA GLY A 52 21.33 -7.55 4.42
C GLY A 52 20.69 -8.72 5.17
N VAL A 53 19.92 -9.59 4.47
CA VAL A 53 19.19 -10.71 5.07
C VAL A 53 19.54 -12.04 4.42
N GLY A 54 19.30 -13.14 5.13
CA GLY A 54 19.48 -14.50 4.58
C GLY A 54 18.47 -14.82 3.46
N ALA A 55 18.85 -15.69 2.53
CA ALA A 55 17.97 -16.13 1.42
C ALA A 55 16.65 -16.76 1.89
N GLY A 56 16.63 -17.44 3.04
CA GLY A 56 15.40 -17.99 3.66
C GLY A 56 14.45 -16.86 4.07
N THR A 57 14.94 -15.92 4.86
CA THR A 57 14.19 -14.73 5.31
C THR A 57 13.60 -13.96 4.13
N LEU A 58 14.41 -13.78 3.08
CA LEU A 58 13.96 -13.06 1.88
C LEU A 58 12.85 -13.82 1.13
N ARG A 59 12.94 -15.15 1.03
CA ARG A 59 11.87 -15.96 0.41
C ARG A 59 10.57 -15.89 1.19
N GLU A 60 10.64 -15.88 2.52
CA GLU A 60 9.45 -15.67 3.38
C GLU A 60 8.84 -14.30 3.19
N ALA A 61 9.65 -13.24 3.14
CA ALA A 61 9.18 -11.88 2.86
C ALA A 61 8.54 -11.78 1.46
N LEU A 62 9.15 -12.39 0.43
CA LEU A 62 8.57 -12.46 -0.91
C LEU A 62 7.27 -13.27 -0.96
N ALA A 63 7.13 -14.33 -0.17
CA ALA A 63 5.88 -15.09 -0.08
C ALA A 63 4.74 -14.24 0.53
N LEU A 64 5.03 -13.39 1.51
CA LEU A 64 4.05 -12.41 2.02
C LEU A 64 3.64 -11.40 0.94
N LEU A 65 4.59 -10.91 0.15
CA LEU A 65 4.31 -10.00 -0.97
C LEU A 65 3.50 -10.67 -2.10
N VAL A 66 3.64 -11.99 -2.27
CA VAL A 66 2.76 -12.78 -3.16
C VAL A 66 1.33 -12.79 -2.63
N SER A 67 1.13 -12.93 -1.32
CA SER A 67 -0.21 -12.87 -0.70
C SER A 67 -0.85 -11.49 -0.84
N ASP A 68 -0.03 -10.43 -0.90
CA ASP A 68 -0.48 -9.05 -1.14
C ASP A 68 -0.66 -8.72 -2.64
N ALA A 69 -0.46 -9.69 -3.54
CA ALA A 69 -0.49 -9.52 -4.99
C ALA A 69 0.53 -8.50 -5.56
N LEU A 70 1.51 -8.08 -4.78
CA LEU A 70 2.61 -7.20 -5.24
C LEU A 70 3.71 -7.97 -5.99
N VAL A 71 3.79 -9.27 -5.75
CA VAL A 71 4.76 -10.19 -6.35
C VAL A 71 4.04 -11.42 -6.88
N ILE A 72 4.50 -11.95 -7.99
CA ILE A 72 4.07 -13.25 -8.52
C ILE A 72 5.21 -14.26 -8.45
N ALA A 73 4.88 -15.50 -8.03
CA ALA A 73 5.80 -16.63 -8.05
C ALA A 73 5.57 -17.43 -9.35
N GLN A 74 6.57 -17.50 -10.21
CA GLN A 74 6.50 -18.21 -11.49
C GLN A 74 7.30 -19.52 -11.45
N GLY A 75 6.93 -20.46 -10.58
CA GLY A 75 7.58 -21.76 -10.50
C GLY A 75 9.12 -21.68 -10.48
N GLN A 76 9.78 -22.34 -11.45
CA GLN A 76 11.24 -22.32 -11.55
C GLN A 76 11.82 -20.96 -12.01
N ARG A 77 10.99 -20.01 -12.48
CA ARG A 77 11.42 -18.68 -12.93
C ARG A 77 11.61 -17.71 -11.77
N GLY A 78 11.20 -18.09 -10.55
CA GLY A 78 11.38 -17.31 -9.34
C GLY A 78 10.28 -16.26 -9.13
N PHE A 79 10.64 -15.14 -8.52
CA PHE A 79 9.73 -14.06 -8.14
C PHE A 79 9.83 -12.89 -9.13
N HIS A 80 8.69 -12.26 -9.42
CA HIS A 80 8.62 -11.07 -10.25
C HIS A 80 7.65 -10.07 -9.62
N VAL A 81 7.94 -8.78 -9.77
CA VAL A 81 6.95 -7.74 -9.42
C VAL A 81 5.72 -7.93 -10.31
N THR A 82 4.54 -7.83 -9.73
CA THR A 82 3.29 -7.96 -10.48
C THR A 82 3.27 -6.94 -11.63
N PRO A 83 3.07 -7.36 -12.88
CA PRO A 83 2.94 -6.44 -13.99
C PRO A 83 1.66 -5.62 -13.82
N ILE A 84 1.69 -4.38 -14.28
CA ILE A 84 0.53 -3.48 -14.31
C ILE A 84 0.21 -3.19 -15.77
N SER A 85 -1.04 -3.42 -16.18
CA SER A 85 -1.54 -3.03 -17.49
C SER A 85 -2.42 -1.77 -17.39
N LEU A 86 -2.57 -1.04 -18.50
CA LEU A 86 -3.50 0.09 -18.56
C LEU A 86 -4.96 -0.38 -18.44
N GLU A 87 -5.25 -1.59 -18.85
CA GLU A 87 -6.57 -2.21 -18.73
C GLU A 87 -6.91 -2.46 -17.26
N ASP A 88 -6.02 -3.14 -16.52
CA ASP A 88 -6.19 -3.35 -15.08
C ASP A 88 -6.35 -2.01 -14.32
N PHE A 89 -5.55 -1.01 -14.71
CA PHE A 89 -5.64 0.32 -14.10
C PHE A 89 -7.01 0.98 -14.34
N ARG A 90 -7.54 0.87 -15.55
CA ARG A 90 -8.88 1.39 -15.87
C ARG A 90 -9.96 0.68 -15.09
N ASP A 91 -9.94 -0.65 -15.08
CA ASP A 91 -10.92 -1.48 -14.37
C ASP A 91 -10.92 -1.15 -12.86
N ILE A 92 -9.76 -1.04 -12.25
CA ILE A 92 -9.63 -0.64 -10.84
C ILE A 92 -10.20 0.76 -10.64
N THR A 93 -9.87 1.72 -11.52
CA THR A 93 -10.31 3.10 -11.41
C THR A 93 -11.83 3.20 -11.55
N GLU A 94 -12.44 2.53 -12.51
CA GLU A 94 -13.90 2.52 -12.71
C GLU A 94 -14.63 1.94 -11.50
N ASN A 95 -14.15 0.82 -10.97
CA ASN A 95 -14.72 0.20 -9.77
C ASN A 95 -14.56 1.10 -8.53
N ARG A 96 -13.40 1.74 -8.35
CA ARG A 96 -13.18 2.69 -7.26
C ARG A 96 -14.12 3.89 -7.35
N VAL A 97 -14.25 4.50 -8.53
CA VAL A 97 -15.16 5.63 -8.75
C VAL A 97 -16.60 5.25 -8.39
N LEU A 98 -17.05 4.07 -8.80
CA LEU A 98 -18.39 3.58 -8.48
C LEU A 98 -18.60 3.43 -6.97
N LEU A 99 -17.69 2.71 -6.29
CA LEU A 99 -17.82 2.41 -4.86
C LEU A 99 -17.61 3.64 -3.99
N GLU A 100 -16.58 4.44 -4.26
CA GLU A 100 -16.27 5.64 -3.51
C GLU A 100 -17.36 6.70 -3.66
N THR A 101 -17.91 6.88 -4.87
CA THR A 101 -19.02 7.81 -5.10
C THR A 101 -20.28 7.37 -4.33
N GLN A 102 -20.58 6.08 -4.32
CA GLN A 102 -21.74 5.55 -3.60
C GLN A 102 -21.54 5.70 -2.08
N ALA A 103 -20.35 5.38 -1.57
CA ALA A 103 -20.02 5.56 -0.16
C ALA A 103 -20.10 7.03 0.26
N LEU A 104 -19.56 7.93 -0.55
CA LEU A 104 -19.61 9.37 -0.30
C LEU A 104 -21.04 9.91 -0.25
N ARG A 105 -21.89 9.50 -1.21
CA ARG A 105 -23.32 9.89 -1.21
C ARG A 105 -24.04 9.46 0.05
N GLN A 106 -23.78 8.24 0.51
CA GLN A 106 -24.37 7.72 1.76
C GLN A 106 -23.81 8.48 2.97
N SER A 107 -22.51 8.75 3.01
CA SER A 107 -21.87 9.48 4.09
C SER A 107 -22.42 10.90 4.22
N ILE A 108 -22.61 11.61 3.10
CA ILE A 108 -23.23 12.95 3.09
C ILE A 108 -24.69 12.90 3.55
N ALA A 109 -25.45 11.89 3.13
CA ALA A 109 -26.87 11.77 3.49
C ALA A 109 -27.09 11.43 4.99
N LEU A 110 -26.13 10.80 5.64
CA LEU A 110 -26.18 10.39 7.04
C LEU A 110 -25.33 11.27 7.97
N GLY A 111 -24.54 12.17 7.41
CA GLY A 111 -23.62 13.03 8.15
C GLY A 111 -24.36 14.06 9.00
N ASP A 112 -23.82 14.34 10.15
CA ASP A 112 -24.23 15.40 11.08
C ASP A 112 -23.14 16.47 11.17
N ASP A 113 -23.35 17.49 12.02
CA ASP A 113 -22.42 18.60 12.22
C ASP A 113 -21.04 18.13 12.72
N ASP A 114 -21.00 17.07 13.53
CA ASP A 114 -19.74 16.46 14.01
C ASP A 114 -18.99 15.80 12.87
N TRP A 115 -19.70 15.07 11.98
CA TRP A 115 -19.12 14.48 10.79
C TRP A 115 -18.57 15.57 9.85
N GLU A 116 -19.33 16.64 9.58
CA GLU A 116 -18.88 17.76 8.73
C GLU A 116 -17.60 18.40 9.29
N SER A 117 -17.57 18.67 10.59
CA SER A 117 -16.40 19.22 11.28
C SER A 117 -15.17 18.29 11.16
N ALA A 118 -15.37 16.96 11.28
CA ALA A 118 -14.30 15.98 11.12
C ALA A 118 -13.76 15.95 9.69
N VAL A 119 -14.63 16.03 8.68
CA VAL A 119 -14.24 16.08 7.26
C VAL A 119 -13.42 17.33 6.96
N LEU A 120 -13.88 18.51 7.41
CA LEU A 120 -13.16 19.77 7.23
C LEU A 120 -11.77 19.73 7.89
N ALA A 121 -11.68 19.19 9.11
CA ALA A 121 -10.41 19.01 9.80
C ALA A 121 -9.47 18.04 9.08
N ALA A 122 -9.99 16.95 8.52
CA ALA A 122 -9.22 15.98 7.74
C ALA A 122 -8.71 16.60 6.44
N PHE A 123 -9.56 17.31 5.70
CA PHE A 123 -9.21 18.04 4.49
C PHE A 123 -8.10 19.08 4.74
N HIS A 124 -8.22 19.86 5.81
CA HIS A 124 -7.19 20.84 6.17
C HIS A 124 -5.84 20.19 6.48
N ARG A 125 -5.84 19.04 7.19
CA ARG A 125 -4.60 18.28 7.45
C ARG A 125 -3.96 17.74 6.17
N LEU A 126 -4.78 17.19 5.26
CA LEU A 126 -4.32 16.69 3.97
C LEU A 126 -3.72 17.83 3.12
N SER A 127 -4.44 18.94 2.96
CA SER A 127 -3.96 20.10 2.19
C SER A 127 -2.61 20.64 2.69
N LYS A 128 -2.40 20.64 4.02
CA LYS A 128 -1.08 20.99 4.58
C LYS A 128 0.01 19.96 4.26
N ALA A 129 -0.33 18.66 4.27
CA ALA A 129 0.63 17.61 3.91
C ALA A 129 1.00 17.70 2.42
N GLU A 130 0.04 17.99 1.54
CA GLU A 130 0.28 18.21 0.11
C GLU A 130 1.21 19.41 -0.16
N GLN A 131 0.99 20.52 0.52
CA GLN A 131 1.87 21.70 0.40
C GLN A 131 3.30 21.39 0.84
N ARG A 132 3.48 20.61 1.91
CA ARG A 132 4.79 20.16 2.39
C ARG A 132 5.45 19.18 1.44
N LEU A 133 4.67 18.24 0.89
CA LEU A 133 5.15 17.27 -0.11
C LEU A 133 5.64 18.00 -1.37
N ALA A 134 4.91 19.01 -1.83
CA ALA A 134 5.32 19.82 -2.98
C ALA A 134 6.61 20.61 -2.74
N ALA A 135 6.89 20.98 -1.48
CA ALA A 135 8.12 21.68 -1.11
C ALA A 135 9.31 20.73 -0.90
N ASP A 136 9.07 19.49 -0.46
CA ASP A 136 10.11 18.50 -0.15
C ASP A 136 9.58 17.06 -0.41
N PRO A 137 9.56 16.62 -1.67
CA PRO A 137 8.96 15.34 -2.06
C PRO A 137 9.63 14.11 -1.43
N ASP A 138 10.94 14.14 -1.26
CA ASP A 138 11.72 12.96 -0.86
C ASP A 138 11.52 12.59 0.62
N THR A 139 11.33 13.60 1.48
CA THR A 139 11.21 13.37 2.94
C THR A 139 9.76 13.39 3.44
N ARG A 140 8.79 13.85 2.64
CA ARG A 140 7.40 14.08 3.08
C ARG A 140 6.37 13.12 2.49
N PHE A 141 6.80 12.20 1.63
CA PHE A 141 5.90 11.24 0.99
C PHE A 141 5.14 10.36 2.00
N GLU A 142 5.83 9.84 3.02
CA GLU A 142 5.21 8.99 4.04
C GLU A 142 4.16 9.76 4.88
N GLU A 143 4.44 11.04 5.22
CA GLU A 143 3.49 11.89 5.93
C GLU A 143 2.22 12.12 5.09
N TRP A 144 2.38 12.38 3.80
CA TRP A 144 1.27 12.56 2.88
C TRP A 144 0.46 11.27 2.72
N GLU A 145 1.12 10.14 2.52
CA GLU A 145 0.46 8.82 2.37
C GLU A 145 -0.42 8.49 3.57
N GLN A 146 0.08 8.72 4.79
CA GLN A 146 -0.70 8.51 6.02
C GLN A 146 -1.94 9.41 6.14
N ARG A 147 -1.92 10.60 5.55
CA ARG A 147 -3.04 11.55 5.58
C ARG A 147 -4.06 11.32 4.47
N ASN A 148 -3.64 10.66 3.41
CA ASN A 148 -4.45 10.38 2.23
C ASN A 148 -5.20 9.02 2.33
N ARG A 149 -4.94 8.24 3.37
CA ARG A 149 -5.69 7.00 3.69
C ARG A 149 -6.95 7.34 4.48
#